data_293a02253d74b38da4e454cde5ea7a6f
#
_entry.id   293a02253d74b38da4e454cde5ea7a6f
#
_cell.length_a   1.000
_cell.length_b   1.000
_cell.length_c   1.000
_cell.angle_alpha   90.00
_cell.angle_beta   90.00
_cell.angle_gamma   90.00
#
_symmetry.space_group_name_H-M   'P 1'
#
loop_
_entity.id
_entity.type
_entity.pdbx_description
1 polymer ?
#
loop_
_entity_poly.entity_id
_entity_poly.type
_entity_poly.pdbx_seq_one_letter_code
_entity_poly.pdbx_strand_id
1 'polypeptide(L)'
;MNTKTALLVIYNHRFDRNIERVRKLYEGRFSHIFHIMPFYDGYEPDVIPVYDSSYCFSGYIAQAYSQLRTQGFTHFFSVADDMILNPSINEYTIWEELGIDYQDCYIDELVCFQHHEKKRWWRRIIDALDYTPNQLGVELKGILPDKEEAQRRFDKHNLPYSPIPRKELLRNPRRKDFLKMLTRSRELKYPLVRAYSDILLLPADVMPKFANYCGAFSATRLFVELAVPTAMVLAADNIKTADDVKLKPGAMWTDEDMKILAPYDHSLQKLLNNYPSDKLYLHPIKLSQWK
;
A
#
# COMPACT_ATOMS: atom_id res chain seq x y z
N MET A 1 -21.86 11.04 -11.36
CA MET A 1 -21.78 9.56 -11.37
C MET A 1 -22.10 9.07 -9.97
N ASN A 2 -22.80 7.95 -9.85
CA ASN A 2 -23.10 7.41 -8.52
C ASN A 2 -21.91 6.56 -8.08
N THR A 3 -20.98 7.15 -7.31
CA THR A 3 -19.81 6.45 -6.78
C THR A 3 -20.18 5.69 -5.53
N LYS A 4 -19.75 4.45 -5.45
CA LYS A 4 -19.88 3.60 -4.28
C LYS A 4 -18.49 3.10 -3.89
N THR A 5 -17.83 3.81 -2.97
CA THR A 5 -16.46 3.50 -2.54
C THR A 5 -16.44 2.68 -1.27
N ALA A 6 -15.72 1.56 -1.27
CA ALA A 6 -15.38 0.82 -0.06
C ALA A 6 -14.12 1.40 0.56
N LEU A 7 -14.19 1.97 1.76
CA LEU A 7 -13.02 2.32 2.56
C LEU A 7 -12.53 1.07 3.29
N LEU A 8 -11.33 0.60 2.99
CA LEU A 8 -10.68 -0.55 3.60
C LEU A 8 -9.62 -0.06 4.59
N VAL A 9 -9.90 -0.16 5.87
CA VAL A 9 -8.96 0.23 6.93
C VAL A 9 -8.16 -1.00 7.33
N ILE A 10 -6.87 -1.02 7.00
CA ILE A 10 -5.99 -2.17 7.20
C ILE A 10 -5.25 -2.06 8.53
N TYR A 11 -5.40 -3.09 9.35
CA TYR A 11 -4.74 -3.22 10.64
C TYR A 11 -3.50 -4.11 10.50
N ASN A 12 -2.36 -3.67 11.02
CA ASN A 12 -1.15 -4.50 11.05
C ASN A 12 -1.18 -5.57 12.17
N HIS A 13 -2.04 -5.42 13.15
CA HIS A 13 -2.32 -6.37 14.22
C HIS A 13 -3.75 -6.18 14.72
N ARG A 14 -4.29 -7.15 15.45
CA ARG A 14 -5.60 -7.02 16.07
C ARG A 14 -5.61 -5.87 17.08
N PHE A 15 -6.51 -4.92 16.90
CA PHE A 15 -6.67 -3.79 17.81
C PHE A 15 -8.11 -3.30 17.88
N ASP A 16 -8.95 -4.07 18.58
CA ASP A 16 -10.41 -3.87 18.66
C ASP A 16 -10.79 -2.45 19.14
N ARG A 17 -9.97 -1.84 20.00
CA ARG A 17 -10.21 -0.48 20.54
C ARG A 17 -10.21 0.63 19.49
N ASN A 18 -9.62 0.40 18.32
CA ASN A 18 -9.60 1.38 17.24
C ASN A 18 -10.84 1.29 16.34
N ILE A 19 -11.60 0.20 16.35
CA ILE A 19 -12.76 0.01 15.46
C ILE A 19 -13.71 1.20 15.59
N GLU A 20 -14.22 1.46 16.78
CA GLU A 20 -15.17 2.55 17.01
C GLU A 20 -14.58 3.94 16.74
N ARG A 21 -13.28 4.15 17.05
CA ARG A 21 -12.59 5.42 16.79
C ARG A 21 -12.44 5.70 15.31
N VAL A 22 -12.05 4.68 14.53
CA VAL A 22 -11.93 4.77 13.08
C VAL A 22 -13.30 4.97 12.43
N ARG A 23 -14.31 4.24 12.92
CA ARG A 23 -15.71 4.40 12.48
C ARG A 23 -16.16 5.86 12.62
N LYS A 24 -16.01 6.45 13.81
CA LYS A 24 -16.32 7.87 14.07
C LYS A 24 -15.51 8.85 13.24
N LEU A 25 -14.24 8.54 12.97
CA LEU A 25 -13.34 9.39 12.18
C LEU A 25 -13.84 9.52 10.72
N TYR A 26 -14.41 8.46 10.17
CA TYR A 26 -14.81 8.39 8.76
C TYR A 26 -16.32 8.37 8.56
N GLU A 27 -17.13 8.33 9.63
CA GLU A 27 -18.58 8.43 9.57
C GLU A 27 -19.01 9.72 8.86
N GLY A 28 -20.01 9.64 7.97
CA GLY A 28 -20.48 10.75 7.15
C GLY A 28 -19.56 11.14 5.98
N ARG A 29 -18.35 10.56 5.92
CA ARG A 29 -17.40 10.75 4.81
C ARG A 29 -17.42 9.57 3.84
N PHE A 30 -17.57 8.36 4.36
CA PHE A 30 -17.66 7.11 3.59
C PHE A 30 -18.87 6.31 4.07
N SER A 31 -19.71 5.92 3.14
CA SER A 31 -20.93 5.11 3.44
C SER A 31 -20.58 3.66 3.77
N HIS A 32 -19.43 3.17 3.35
CA HIS A 32 -19.00 1.78 3.51
C HIS A 32 -17.57 1.75 4.04
N ILE A 33 -17.43 1.45 5.33
CA ILE A 33 -16.17 1.34 6.03
C ILE A 33 -15.99 -0.12 6.45
N PHE A 34 -14.85 -0.73 6.10
CA PHE A 34 -14.51 -2.10 6.48
C PHE A 34 -13.16 -2.12 7.20
N HIS A 35 -13.12 -2.81 8.33
CA HIS A 35 -11.92 -3.01 9.13
C HIS A 35 -11.28 -4.34 8.75
N ILE A 36 -10.15 -4.31 8.07
CA ILE A 36 -9.42 -5.51 7.64
C ILE A 36 -8.44 -5.88 8.75
N MET A 37 -8.83 -6.84 9.59
CA MET A 37 -8.13 -7.11 10.84
C MET A 37 -7.59 -8.54 10.93
N PRO A 38 -6.27 -8.73 11.15
CA PRO A 38 -5.70 -10.06 11.27
C PRO A 38 -6.16 -10.78 12.53
N PHE A 39 -6.54 -12.06 12.35
CA PHE A 39 -6.95 -12.98 13.41
C PHE A 39 -8.06 -12.44 14.33
N TYR A 40 -8.99 -11.67 13.74
CA TYR A 40 -10.16 -11.19 14.46
C TYR A 40 -11.16 -12.33 14.69
N ASP A 41 -11.63 -12.47 15.93
CA ASP A 41 -12.61 -13.47 16.37
C ASP A 41 -13.86 -12.85 17.03
N GLY A 42 -14.03 -11.53 16.87
CA GLY A 42 -15.21 -10.79 17.37
C GLY A 42 -16.41 -10.85 16.42
N TYR A 43 -17.43 -10.06 16.72
CA TYR A 43 -18.74 -10.10 16.03
C TYR A 43 -19.11 -8.79 15.34
N GLU A 44 -18.18 -7.82 15.21
CA GLU A 44 -18.46 -6.56 14.51
C GLU A 44 -18.73 -6.83 13.02
N PRO A 45 -19.86 -6.39 12.47
CA PRO A 45 -20.30 -6.77 11.12
C PRO A 45 -19.47 -6.14 10.01
N ASP A 46 -18.78 -5.04 10.29
CA ASP A 46 -17.91 -4.31 9.38
C ASP A 46 -16.42 -4.70 9.50
N VAL A 47 -16.12 -5.71 10.34
CA VAL A 47 -14.77 -6.27 10.45
C VAL A 47 -14.64 -7.51 9.58
N ILE A 48 -13.69 -7.48 8.68
CA ILE A 48 -13.31 -8.61 7.83
C ILE A 48 -12.08 -9.28 8.44
N PRO A 49 -12.21 -10.48 9.05
CA PRO A 49 -11.08 -11.21 9.54
C PRO A 49 -10.21 -11.73 8.39
N VAL A 50 -8.89 -11.61 8.55
CA VAL A 50 -7.89 -12.09 7.59
C VAL A 50 -6.83 -12.91 8.30
N TYR A 51 -6.23 -13.87 7.60
CA TYR A 51 -5.35 -14.88 8.21
C TYR A 51 -4.02 -14.94 7.47
N ASP A 52 -3.17 -13.94 7.77
CA ASP A 52 -1.79 -13.87 7.28
C ASP A 52 -0.99 -12.96 8.24
N SER A 53 0.30 -12.76 8.00
CA SER A 53 1.12 -11.82 8.75
C SER A 53 1.11 -10.44 8.11
N SER A 54 1.29 -9.39 8.91
CA SER A 54 1.44 -8.02 8.41
C SER A 54 2.65 -7.84 7.48
N TYR A 55 3.62 -8.75 7.52
CA TYR A 55 4.72 -8.81 6.55
C TYR A 55 4.23 -9.01 5.11
N CYS A 56 3.12 -9.74 4.95
CA CYS A 56 2.47 -10.07 3.68
C CYS A 56 1.03 -9.55 3.64
N PHE A 57 0.74 -8.34 4.13
CA PHE A 57 -0.65 -7.85 4.14
C PHE A 57 -1.23 -7.65 2.74
N SER A 58 -0.46 -7.81 1.66
CA SER A 58 -1.03 -8.01 0.33
C SER A 58 -2.08 -9.14 0.32
N GLY A 59 -1.88 -10.20 1.12
CA GLY A 59 -2.86 -11.25 1.34
C GLY A 59 -4.14 -10.80 2.04
N TYR A 60 -4.07 -9.77 2.88
CA TYR A 60 -5.26 -9.18 3.52
C TYR A 60 -6.19 -8.56 2.47
N ILE A 61 -5.60 -7.83 1.51
CA ILE A 61 -6.35 -7.21 0.40
C ILE A 61 -7.06 -8.28 -0.44
N ALA A 62 -6.36 -9.37 -0.77
CA ALA A 62 -6.94 -10.47 -1.52
C ALA A 62 -8.10 -11.15 -0.78
N GLN A 63 -7.95 -11.41 0.51
CA GLN A 63 -8.98 -12.01 1.36
C GLN A 63 -10.19 -11.08 1.54
N ALA A 64 -9.96 -9.78 1.80
CA ALA A 64 -11.02 -8.79 1.92
C ALA A 64 -11.80 -8.66 0.61
N TYR A 65 -11.09 -8.54 -0.53
CA TYR A 65 -11.74 -8.44 -1.83
C TYR A 65 -12.63 -9.65 -2.13
N SER A 66 -12.22 -10.86 -1.77
CA SER A 66 -13.03 -12.07 -1.98
C SER A 66 -14.42 -11.98 -1.36
N GLN A 67 -14.56 -11.25 -0.25
CA GLN A 67 -15.82 -11.05 0.47
C GLN A 67 -16.64 -9.83 -0.08
N LEU A 68 -15.95 -8.87 -0.69
CA LEU A 68 -16.55 -7.61 -1.13
C LEU A 68 -16.89 -7.55 -2.63
N ARG A 69 -16.33 -8.44 -3.45
CA ARG A 69 -16.40 -8.40 -4.92
C ARG A 69 -17.82 -8.40 -5.53
N THR A 70 -18.80 -8.88 -4.78
CA THR A 70 -20.22 -8.96 -5.25
C THR A 70 -21.10 -7.82 -4.74
N GLN A 71 -20.54 -6.88 -3.98
CA GLN A 71 -21.32 -5.82 -3.33
C GLN A 71 -21.49 -4.58 -4.21
N GLY A 72 -21.00 -4.60 -5.46
CA GLY A 72 -21.21 -3.55 -6.46
C GLY A 72 -20.48 -2.23 -6.17
N PHE A 73 -19.34 -2.28 -5.50
CA PHE A 73 -18.45 -1.12 -5.35
C PHE A 73 -17.90 -0.68 -6.69
N THR A 74 -17.73 0.63 -6.86
CA THR A 74 -17.07 1.24 -8.02
C THR A 74 -15.59 1.47 -7.76
N HIS A 75 -15.21 1.67 -6.49
CA HIS A 75 -13.83 1.91 -6.07
C HIS A 75 -13.54 1.27 -4.72
N PHE A 76 -12.26 0.99 -4.49
CA PHE A 76 -11.71 0.52 -3.24
C PHE A 76 -10.62 1.49 -2.79
N PHE A 77 -10.80 2.08 -1.62
CA PHE A 77 -9.85 2.99 -1.02
C PHE A 77 -9.27 2.36 0.25
N SER A 78 -8.01 2.00 0.22
CA SER A 78 -7.32 1.33 1.32
C SER A 78 -6.44 2.31 2.08
N VAL A 79 -6.52 2.30 3.42
CA VAL A 79 -5.74 3.14 4.32
C VAL A 79 -5.29 2.34 5.55
N ALA A 80 -4.16 2.71 6.18
CA ALA A 80 -3.74 2.13 7.45
C ALA A 80 -4.63 2.59 8.62
N ASP A 81 -4.78 1.76 9.66
CA ASP A 81 -5.61 2.05 10.85
C ASP A 81 -5.06 3.17 11.75
N ASP A 82 -3.80 3.54 11.54
CA ASP A 82 -3.12 4.65 12.20
C ASP A 82 -2.88 5.86 11.28
N MET A 83 -3.65 5.93 10.18
CA MET A 83 -3.67 7.05 9.24
C MET A 83 -4.91 7.92 9.46
N ILE A 84 -4.74 9.25 9.44
CA ILE A 84 -5.84 10.20 9.43
C ILE A 84 -5.84 10.93 8.10
N LEU A 85 -6.89 10.72 7.30
CA LEU A 85 -7.10 11.42 6.02
C LEU A 85 -7.51 12.87 6.24
N ASN A 86 -7.09 13.75 5.34
CA ASN A 86 -7.59 15.12 5.26
C ASN A 86 -9.12 15.13 5.34
N PRO A 87 -9.72 15.99 6.19
CA PRO A 87 -11.19 16.08 6.31
C PRO A 87 -11.93 16.41 5.02
N SER A 88 -11.29 17.04 4.03
CA SER A 88 -11.89 17.30 2.72
C SER A 88 -12.10 16.02 1.88
N ILE A 89 -11.37 14.93 2.19
CA ILE A 89 -11.46 13.65 1.48
C ILE A 89 -12.68 12.87 1.95
N ASN A 90 -13.58 12.59 1.03
CA ASN A 90 -14.72 11.70 1.21
C ASN A 90 -15.02 10.93 -0.08
N GLU A 91 -16.00 10.03 -0.07
CA GLU A 91 -16.32 9.19 -1.22
C GLU A 91 -16.77 9.93 -2.48
N TYR A 92 -17.04 11.24 -2.41
CA TYR A 92 -17.46 12.07 -3.55
C TYR A 92 -16.37 13.04 -3.99
N THR A 93 -15.51 13.50 -3.09
CA THR A 93 -14.53 14.57 -3.34
C THR A 93 -13.12 14.05 -3.66
N ILE A 94 -12.81 12.80 -3.35
CA ILE A 94 -11.45 12.24 -3.43
C ILE A 94 -10.75 12.52 -4.78
N TRP A 95 -11.47 12.38 -5.90
CA TRP A 95 -10.89 12.60 -7.25
C TRP A 95 -10.58 14.07 -7.50
N GLU A 96 -11.51 14.96 -7.14
CA GLU A 96 -11.33 16.41 -7.26
C GLU A 96 -10.20 16.91 -6.38
N GLU A 97 -10.17 16.46 -5.12
CA GLU A 97 -9.14 16.83 -4.14
C GLU A 97 -7.76 16.33 -4.54
N LEU A 98 -7.65 15.14 -5.09
CA LEU A 98 -6.41 14.61 -5.65
C LEU A 98 -6.09 15.21 -7.03
N GLY A 99 -7.08 15.59 -7.82
CA GLY A 99 -6.92 16.05 -9.21
C GLY A 99 -6.63 14.91 -10.18
N ILE A 100 -7.29 13.76 -9.98
CA ILE A 100 -7.15 12.55 -10.81
C ILE A 100 -8.49 12.14 -11.40
N ASP A 101 -8.45 11.27 -12.41
CA ASP A 101 -9.62 10.72 -13.06
C ASP A 101 -10.17 9.49 -12.34
N TYR A 102 -11.46 9.16 -12.57
CA TYR A 102 -12.12 7.97 -11.99
C TYR A 102 -11.46 6.64 -12.38
N GLN A 103 -10.72 6.60 -13.49
CA GLN A 103 -10.03 5.42 -13.98
C GLN A 103 -8.58 5.31 -13.46
N ASP A 104 -8.11 6.31 -12.75
CA ASP A 104 -6.77 6.32 -12.21
C ASP A 104 -6.67 5.49 -10.92
N CYS A 105 -5.63 4.70 -10.81
CA CYS A 105 -5.18 4.15 -9.53
C CYS A 105 -4.24 5.14 -8.85
N TYR A 106 -4.23 5.14 -7.52
CA TYR A 106 -3.30 5.94 -6.73
C TYR A 106 -2.51 5.09 -5.75
N ILE A 107 -1.22 5.39 -5.66
CA ILE A 107 -0.27 4.93 -4.64
C ILE A 107 0.74 6.04 -4.39
N ASP A 108 1.27 6.20 -3.18
CA ASP A 108 2.15 7.31 -2.86
C ASP A 108 3.41 7.42 -3.73
N GLU A 109 4.04 6.29 -4.02
CA GLU A 109 5.29 6.26 -4.80
C GLU A 109 5.43 4.95 -5.57
N LEU A 110 6.25 4.97 -6.63
CA LEU A 110 6.76 3.78 -7.30
C LEU A 110 8.26 3.95 -7.47
N VAL A 111 9.06 3.25 -6.65
CA VAL A 111 10.51 3.46 -6.60
C VAL A 111 11.26 2.25 -7.12
N CYS A 112 11.99 2.44 -8.21
CA CYS A 112 12.84 1.42 -8.82
C CYS A 112 14.12 1.21 -8.01
N PHE A 113 14.65 -0.01 -8.05
CA PHE A 113 15.91 -0.36 -7.35
C PHE A 113 17.17 0.30 -7.94
N GLN A 114 17.07 0.91 -9.14
CA GLN A 114 18.14 1.71 -9.73
C GLN A 114 18.36 3.04 -9.01
N HIS A 115 17.32 3.56 -8.34
CA HIS A 115 17.29 4.84 -7.65
C HIS A 115 17.07 4.65 -6.15
N HIS A 116 18.02 4.00 -5.49
CA HIS A 116 17.89 3.71 -4.07
C HIS A 116 18.64 4.73 -3.21
N GLU A 117 17.93 5.65 -2.60
CA GLU A 117 18.51 6.70 -1.77
C GLU A 117 18.56 6.39 -0.28
N LYS A 118 17.70 5.51 0.22
CA LYS A 118 17.51 5.30 1.67
C LYS A 118 18.14 3.98 2.18
N LYS A 119 18.99 4.04 3.19
CA LYS A 119 19.65 2.88 3.84
C LYS A 119 18.70 1.77 4.28
N ARG A 120 17.51 2.10 4.77
CA ARG A 120 16.55 1.13 5.30
C ARG A 120 16.04 0.13 4.25
N TRP A 121 16.09 0.49 2.97
CA TRP A 121 15.62 -0.34 1.86
C TRP A 121 16.62 -1.40 1.40
N TRP A 122 17.84 -1.40 1.89
CA TRP A 122 18.87 -2.34 1.44
C TRP A 122 18.41 -3.82 1.55
N ARG A 123 17.72 -4.17 2.64
CA ARG A 123 17.16 -5.52 2.81
C ARG A 123 16.18 -5.88 1.70
N ARG A 124 15.41 -4.91 1.21
CA ARG A 124 14.41 -5.11 0.14
C ARG A 124 15.06 -5.37 -1.21
N ILE A 125 16.25 -4.82 -1.45
CA ILE A 125 17.05 -5.16 -2.63
C ILE A 125 17.38 -6.66 -2.62
N ILE A 126 17.76 -7.23 -1.47
CA ILE A 126 18.06 -8.65 -1.34
C ILE A 126 16.80 -9.49 -1.57
N ASP A 127 15.70 -9.14 -0.91
CA ASP A 127 14.42 -9.83 -1.07
C ASP A 127 14.00 -9.83 -2.56
N ALA A 128 14.17 -8.70 -3.26
CA ALA A 128 13.86 -8.59 -4.68
C ALA A 128 14.77 -9.43 -5.58
N LEU A 129 16.08 -9.45 -5.32
CA LEU A 129 17.04 -10.26 -6.08
C LEU A 129 16.83 -11.77 -5.88
N ASP A 130 16.35 -12.17 -4.71
CA ASP A 130 16.08 -13.57 -4.40
C ASP A 130 14.72 -14.04 -4.87
N TYR A 131 13.77 -13.12 -5.04
CA TYR A 131 12.41 -13.46 -5.38
C TYR A 131 12.32 -14.17 -6.75
N THR A 132 11.59 -15.27 -6.75
CA THR A 132 11.18 -15.98 -7.97
C THR A 132 9.71 -16.32 -7.81
N PRO A 133 8.83 -15.84 -8.71
CA PRO A 133 7.44 -16.31 -8.75
C PRO A 133 7.43 -17.81 -9.09
N ASN A 134 6.43 -18.53 -8.69
CA ASN A 134 6.27 -19.96 -9.01
C ASN A 134 7.23 -20.93 -8.28
N GLN A 135 7.81 -20.52 -7.15
CA GLN A 135 8.61 -21.46 -6.34
C GLN A 135 7.76 -22.48 -5.57
N LEU A 136 6.48 -22.22 -5.38
CA LEU A 136 5.59 -22.98 -4.50
C LEU A 136 4.27 -23.25 -5.22
N GLY A 137 3.88 -24.54 -5.25
CA GLY A 137 2.54 -24.96 -5.59
C GLY A 137 2.10 -24.80 -7.06
N VAL A 138 1.41 -25.78 -7.56
CA VAL A 138 0.85 -25.79 -8.93
C VAL A 138 -0.30 -24.80 -9.09
N GLU A 139 -0.97 -24.47 -8.00
CA GLU A 139 -2.09 -23.52 -7.94
C GLU A 139 -1.70 -22.08 -8.28
N LEU A 140 -0.42 -21.73 -8.13
CA LEU A 140 0.11 -20.39 -8.47
C LEU A 140 0.53 -20.27 -9.94
N LYS A 141 0.57 -21.41 -10.66
CA LYS A 141 1.01 -21.44 -12.05
C LYS A 141 0.05 -20.62 -12.92
N GLY A 142 0.57 -19.62 -13.59
CA GLY A 142 -0.21 -18.77 -14.50
C GLY A 142 -1.07 -17.70 -13.82
N ILE A 143 -1.00 -17.55 -12.49
CA ILE A 143 -1.67 -16.43 -11.78
C ILE A 143 -0.94 -15.12 -12.06
N LEU A 144 0.38 -15.07 -11.81
CA LEU A 144 1.19 -13.92 -12.18
C LEU A 144 1.54 -13.97 -13.67
N PRO A 145 1.62 -12.84 -14.37
CA PRO A 145 2.13 -12.80 -15.73
C PRO A 145 3.56 -13.36 -15.78
N ASP A 146 3.94 -13.90 -16.92
CA ASP A 146 5.33 -14.32 -17.14
C ASP A 146 6.28 -13.09 -17.08
N LYS A 147 7.59 -13.35 -17.13
CA LYS A 147 8.58 -12.30 -17.00
C LYS A 147 8.49 -11.29 -18.14
N GLU A 148 8.25 -11.74 -19.37
CA GLU A 148 8.16 -10.89 -20.56
C GLU A 148 6.92 -9.98 -20.50
N GLU A 149 5.76 -10.50 -20.08
CA GLU A 149 4.57 -9.68 -19.89
C GLU A 149 4.73 -8.70 -18.74
N ALA A 150 5.28 -9.16 -17.60
CA ALA A 150 5.60 -8.29 -16.48
C ALA A 150 6.54 -7.16 -16.90
N GLN A 151 7.54 -7.46 -17.72
CA GLN A 151 8.45 -6.46 -18.28
C GLN A 151 7.73 -5.43 -19.14
N ARG A 152 6.85 -5.87 -20.05
CA ARG A 152 6.03 -4.96 -20.87
C ARG A 152 5.19 -4.01 -20.01
N ARG A 153 4.62 -4.51 -18.89
CA ARG A 153 3.87 -3.67 -17.94
C ARG A 153 4.77 -2.62 -17.27
N PHE A 154 5.97 -2.99 -16.85
CA PHE A 154 6.96 -2.07 -16.27
C PHE A 154 7.39 -1.00 -17.30
N ASP A 155 7.68 -1.40 -18.54
CA ASP A 155 8.07 -0.49 -19.62
C ASP A 155 6.93 0.52 -19.93
N LYS A 156 5.66 0.08 -19.91
CA LYS A 156 4.49 0.95 -20.08
C LYS A 156 4.45 2.08 -19.04
N HIS A 157 4.88 1.79 -17.81
CA HIS A 157 4.94 2.77 -16.72
C HIS A 157 6.30 3.48 -16.61
N ASN A 158 7.21 3.30 -17.58
CA ASN A 158 8.56 3.85 -17.57
C ASN A 158 9.37 3.46 -16.32
N LEU A 159 9.17 2.24 -15.82
CA LEU A 159 9.81 1.73 -14.62
C LEU A 159 10.98 0.80 -14.95
N PRO A 160 12.24 1.26 -14.86
CA PRO A 160 13.40 0.39 -15.00
C PRO A 160 13.46 -0.60 -13.83
N TYR A 161 13.68 -1.89 -14.09
CA TYR A 161 13.66 -2.94 -13.07
C TYR A 161 15.00 -3.71 -12.98
N SER A 162 15.83 -3.67 -13.99
CA SER A 162 17.09 -4.43 -14.05
C SER A 162 18.06 -3.85 -15.11
N PRO A 163 19.40 -3.98 -14.90
CA PRO A 163 20.10 -4.46 -13.71
C PRO A 163 20.22 -3.41 -12.60
N ILE A 164 20.34 -3.87 -11.35
CA ILE A 164 20.58 -2.96 -10.21
C ILE A 164 22.05 -2.48 -10.25
N PRO A 165 22.32 -1.17 -10.12
CA PRO A 165 23.69 -0.66 -10.12
C PRO A 165 24.53 -1.24 -8.97
N ARG A 166 25.80 -1.61 -9.23
CA ARG A 166 26.68 -2.17 -8.18
C ARG A 166 26.83 -1.25 -6.96
N LYS A 167 26.86 0.07 -7.19
CA LYS A 167 26.93 1.05 -6.11
C LYS A 167 25.76 0.90 -5.11
N GLU A 168 24.58 0.54 -5.59
CA GLU A 168 23.41 0.36 -4.75
C GLU A 168 23.47 -0.95 -3.96
N LEU A 169 23.98 -2.04 -4.56
CA LEU A 169 24.22 -3.30 -3.86
C LEU A 169 25.27 -3.18 -2.76
N LEU A 170 26.29 -2.34 -2.96
CA LEU A 170 27.41 -2.20 -2.04
C LEU A 170 27.24 -1.06 -1.03
N ARG A 171 26.17 -0.26 -1.15
CA ARG A 171 25.98 0.95 -0.34
C ARG A 171 25.89 0.67 1.17
N ASN A 172 25.25 -0.43 1.58
CA ASN A 172 25.03 -0.76 2.99
C ASN A 172 24.98 -2.27 3.30
N PRO A 173 25.90 -3.10 2.79
CA PRO A 173 25.89 -4.52 3.11
C PRO A 173 26.27 -4.71 4.59
N ARG A 174 25.64 -5.67 5.25
CA ARG A 174 26.19 -6.17 6.51
C ARG A 174 27.58 -6.74 6.24
N ARG A 175 28.54 -6.58 7.15
CA ARG A 175 29.93 -7.10 6.97
C ARG A 175 29.97 -8.54 6.45
N LYS A 176 29.10 -9.41 6.98
CA LYS A 176 29.00 -10.83 6.59
C LYS A 176 28.45 -11.07 5.18
N ASP A 177 27.75 -10.10 4.61
CA ASP A 177 27.07 -10.24 3.32
C ASP A 177 27.88 -9.58 2.18
N PHE A 178 28.92 -8.80 2.50
CA PHE A 178 29.67 -8.01 1.54
C PHE A 178 30.28 -8.86 0.40
N LEU A 179 30.96 -9.97 0.74
CA LEU A 179 31.53 -10.87 -0.26
C LEU A 179 30.47 -11.50 -1.16
N LYS A 180 29.32 -11.87 -0.58
CA LYS A 180 28.19 -12.39 -1.34
C LYS A 180 27.63 -11.36 -2.32
N MET A 181 27.62 -10.07 -1.94
CA MET A 181 27.16 -8.99 -2.80
C MET A 181 28.08 -8.70 -3.98
N LEU A 182 29.40 -8.89 -3.82
CA LEU A 182 30.38 -8.71 -4.90
C LEU A 182 30.18 -9.70 -6.06
N THR A 183 29.79 -10.92 -5.75
CA THR A 183 29.65 -12.02 -6.73
C THR A 183 28.19 -12.24 -7.17
N ARG A 184 27.21 -11.60 -6.53
CA ARG A 184 25.79 -11.79 -6.79
C ARG A 184 25.38 -11.22 -8.15
N SER A 185 24.44 -11.88 -8.82
CA SER A 185 23.76 -11.30 -9.98
C SER A 185 23.06 -10.00 -9.57
N ARG A 186 23.06 -9.03 -10.48
CA ARG A 186 22.40 -7.74 -10.34
C ARG A 186 21.03 -7.71 -11.02
N GLU A 187 20.69 -8.81 -11.65
CA GLU A 187 19.42 -8.93 -12.39
C GLU A 187 18.33 -9.47 -11.48
N LEU A 188 17.21 -8.80 -11.49
CA LEU A 188 15.99 -9.31 -10.90
C LEU A 188 15.49 -10.49 -11.74
N LYS A 189 15.17 -11.58 -11.07
CA LYS A 189 14.59 -12.76 -11.72
C LYS A 189 13.18 -12.49 -12.21
N TYR A 190 12.49 -11.56 -11.57
CA TYR A 190 11.16 -11.06 -11.90
C TYR A 190 11.13 -9.54 -11.70
N PRO A 191 10.44 -8.75 -12.57
CA PRO A 191 10.31 -7.31 -12.38
C PRO A 191 9.60 -6.99 -11.06
N LEU A 192 10.23 -6.18 -10.22
CA LEU A 192 9.68 -5.71 -8.95
C LEU A 192 9.95 -4.22 -8.77
N VAL A 193 9.03 -3.55 -8.10
CA VAL A 193 9.13 -2.15 -7.68
C VAL A 193 8.77 -2.06 -6.19
N ARG A 194 9.18 -1.02 -5.52
CA ARG A 194 8.87 -0.80 -4.11
C ARG A 194 8.07 0.48 -3.89
N ALA A 195 7.22 0.48 -2.87
CA ALA A 195 6.52 1.65 -2.38
C ALA A 195 6.10 1.46 -0.93
N TYR A 196 5.77 2.54 -0.22
CA TYR A 196 4.87 2.45 0.92
C TYR A 196 3.48 2.09 0.43
N SER A 197 2.82 1.18 1.12
CA SER A 197 1.55 0.59 0.68
C SER A 197 0.41 0.89 1.65
N ASP A 198 0.58 1.94 2.47
CA ASP A 198 -0.38 2.30 3.53
C ASP A 198 -1.61 3.04 3.00
N ILE A 199 -1.57 3.54 1.75
CA ILE A 199 -2.70 4.17 1.07
C ILE A 199 -2.77 3.76 -0.39
N LEU A 200 -3.95 3.35 -0.85
CA LEU A 200 -4.20 2.89 -2.22
C LEU A 200 -5.62 3.26 -2.64
N LEU A 201 -5.79 3.79 -3.84
CA LEU A 201 -7.11 3.95 -4.46
C LEU A 201 -7.14 3.16 -5.78
N LEU A 202 -8.15 2.31 -5.95
CA LEU A 202 -8.29 1.47 -7.15
C LEU A 202 -9.74 1.47 -7.66
N PRO A 203 -9.94 1.63 -8.98
CA PRO A 203 -11.21 1.33 -9.63
C PRO A 203 -11.57 -0.16 -9.53
N ALA A 204 -12.86 -0.46 -9.55
CA ALA A 204 -13.35 -1.83 -9.38
C ALA A 204 -12.99 -2.78 -10.53
N ASP A 205 -12.74 -2.28 -11.72
CA ASP A 205 -12.30 -3.07 -12.87
C ASP A 205 -10.84 -3.52 -12.78
N VAL A 206 -9.99 -2.76 -12.07
CA VAL A 206 -8.60 -3.13 -11.78
C VAL A 206 -8.50 -4.13 -10.63
N MET A 207 -9.41 -4.03 -9.66
CA MET A 207 -9.34 -4.75 -8.39
C MET A 207 -9.27 -6.29 -8.51
N PRO A 208 -9.96 -6.97 -9.45
CA PRO A 208 -9.85 -8.43 -9.60
C PRO A 208 -8.43 -8.92 -9.88
N LYS A 209 -7.75 -8.29 -10.83
CA LYS A 209 -6.36 -8.64 -11.17
C LYS A 209 -5.42 -8.27 -10.04
N PHE A 210 -5.56 -7.07 -9.49
CA PHE A 210 -4.75 -6.58 -8.39
C PHE A 210 -4.83 -7.52 -7.17
N ALA A 211 -6.05 -7.90 -6.74
CA ALA A 211 -6.25 -8.79 -5.61
C ALA A 211 -5.67 -10.20 -5.87
N ASN A 212 -5.82 -10.75 -7.08
CA ASN A 212 -5.22 -12.02 -7.45
C ASN A 212 -3.69 -11.97 -7.36
N TYR A 213 -3.06 -10.91 -7.87
CA TYR A 213 -1.61 -10.74 -7.80
C TYR A 213 -1.14 -10.54 -6.35
N CYS A 214 -1.87 -9.76 -5.56
CA CYS A 214 -1.62 -9.61 -4.12
C CYS A 214 -1.67 -10.96 -3.39
N GLY A 215 -2.66 -11.80 -3.70
CA GLY A 215 -2.77 -13.15 -3.16
C GLY A 215 -1.59 -14.05 -3.54
N ALA A 216 -1.19 -14.05 -4.81
CA ALA A 216 -0.05 -14.83 -5.30
C ALA A 216 1.27 -14.37 -4.66
N PHE A 217 1.49 -13.07 -4.52
CA PHE A 217 2.66 -12.52 -3.84
C PHE A 217 2.68 -12.83 -2.34
N SER A 218 1.54 -12.81 -1.67
CA SER A 218 1.43 -13.24 -0.27
C SER A 218 1.74 -14.73 -0.12
N ALA A 219 1.18 -15.59 -0.97
CA ALA A 219 1.44 -17.03 -0.97
C ALA A 219 2.93 -17.36 -1.20
N THR A 220 3.63 -16.55 -1.99
CA THR A 220 5.08 -16.66 -2.20
C THR A 220 5.92 -15.87 -1.19
N ARG A 221 5.30 -15.32 -0.14
CA ARG A 221 5.93 -14.61 0.97
C ARG A 221 6.74 -13.38 0.54
N LEU A 222 6.35 -12.72 -0.54
CA LEU A 222 6.94 -11.45 -0.92
C LEU A 222 6.51 -10.36 0.06
N PHE A 223 7.48 -9.56 0.51
CA PHE A 223 7.23 -8.47 1.44
C PHE A 223 6.26 -7.44 0.83
N VAL A 224 5.33 -6.98 1.64
CA VAL A 224 4.20 -6.14 1.22
C VAL A 224 4.59 -4.91 0.40
N GLU A 225 5.66 -4.19 0.80
CA GLU A 225 6.12 -2.99 0.09
C GLU A 225 6.83 -3.30 -1.25
N LEU A 226 6.93 -4.57 -1.63
CA LEU A 226 7.28 -5.05 -2.97
C LEU A 226 6.05 -5.65 -3.65
N ALA A 227 5.26 -6.40 -2.92
CA ALA A 227 4.10 -7.13 -3.43
C ALA A 227 3.02 -6.18 -3.96
N VAL A 228 2.57 -5.25 -3.13
CA VAL A 228 1.47 -4.33 -3.45
C VAL A 228 1.79 -3.40 -4.62
N PRO A 229 2.91 -2.65 -4.62
CA PRO A 229 3.22 -1.77 -5.75
C PRO A 229 3.47 -2.56 -7.05
N THR A 230 4.11 -3.74 -6.97
CA THR A 230 4.29 -4.60 -8.14
C THR A 230 2.95 -5.11 -8.66
N ALA A 231 2.03 -5.55 -7.78
CA ALA A 231 0.69 -5.97 -8.18
C ALA A 231 -0.07 -4.84 -8.87
N MET A 232 0.08 -3.60 -8.40
CA MET A 232 -0.55 -2.42 -9.03
C MET A 232 0.01 -2.18 -10.44
N VAL A 233 1.33 -2.18 -10.62
CA VAL A 233 1.97 -2.01 -11.94
C VAL A 233 1.53 -3.10 -12.93
N LEU A 234 1.39 -4.33 -12.46
CA LEU A 234 0.95 -5.45 -13.30
C LEU A 234 -0.54 -5.39 -13.65
N ALA A 235 -1.39 -4.83 -12.78
CA ALA A 235 -2.85 -4.83 -12.95
C ALA A 235 -3.38 -3.58 -13.62
N ALA A 236 -2.85 -2.40 -13.28
CA ALA A 236 -3.39 -1.10 -13.66
C ALA A 236 -2.80 -0.56 -14.97
N ASP A 237 -3.58 0.20 -15.69
CA ASP A 237 -3.14 0.91 -16.91
C ASP A 237 -2.74 2.36 -16.62
N ASN A 238 -3.38 2.99 -15.63
CA ASN A 238 -3.13 4.38 -15.23
C ASN A 238 -2.83 4.40 -13.74
N ILE A 239 -1.64 4.84 -13.38
CA ILE A 239 -1.20 4.94 -11.97
C ILE A 239 -0.75 6.37 -11.74
N LYS A 240 -1.27 6.99 -10.69
CA LYS A 240 -0.86 8.29 -10.16
C LYS A 240 -0.09 8.10 -8.86
N THR A 241 0.88 8.96 -8.66
CA THR A 241 1.71 9.00 -7.44
C THR A 241 1.59 10.35 -6.76
N ALA A 242 2.27 10.53 -5.64
CA ALA A 242 2.32 11.82 -4.93
C ALA A 242 2.84 12.98 -5.81
N ASP A 243 3.61 12.69 -6.85
CA ASP A 243 4.11 13.71 -7.79
C ASP A 243 3.00 14.21 -8.72
N ASP A 244 1.99 13.38 -8.99
CA ASP A 244 0.91 13.66 -9.94
C ASP A 244 -0.32 14.32 -9.30
N VAL A 245 -0.41 14.35 -7.95
CA VAL A 245 -1.62 14.78 -7.22
C VAL A 245 -1.42 16.09 -6.48
N LYS A 246 -2.53 16.78 -6.19
CA LYS A 246 -2.54 18.09 -5.50
C LYS A 246 -2.12 17.96 -4.04
N LEU A 247 -2.77 17.05 -3.30
CA LEU A 247 -2.49 16.83 -1.88
C LEU A 247 -1.30 15.89 -1.71
N LYS A 248 -0.39 16.24 -0.82
CA LYS A 248 0.87 15.53 -0.64
C LYS A 248 0.82 14.56 0.54
N PRO A 249 1.57 13.45 0.50
CA PRO A 249 1.73 12.55 1.64
C PRO A 249 2.16 13.28 2.91
N GLY A 250 1.62 12.84 4.04
CA GLY A 250 2.01 13.32 5.37
C GLY A 250 2.64 12.21 6.21
N ALA A 251 3.54 11.43 5.60
CA ALA A 251 4.27 10.38 6.30
C ALA A 251 5.32 10.97 7.26
N MET A 252 5.27 10.57 8.54
CA MET A 252 6.08 11.12 9.62
C MET A 252 7.02 10.05 10.18
N TRP A 253 8.22 9.96 9.63
CA TRP A 253 9.18 8.90 9.98
C TRP A 253 10.31 9.34 10.90
N THR A 254 10.44 10.64 11.14
CA THR A 254 11.46 11.23 12.01
C THR A 254 10.81 12.06 13.09
N ASP A 255 11.55 12.33 14.18
CA ASP A 255 11.09 13.24 15.25
C ASP A 255 10.79 14.65 14.71
N GLU A 256 11.48 15.06 13.65
CA GLU A 256 11.22 16.36 12.99
C GLU A 256 9.88 16.34 12.28
N ASP A 257 9.57 15.28 11.53
CA ASP A 257 8.26 15.15 10.85
C ASP A 257 7.13 15.16 11.88
N MET A 258 7.32 14.49 13.03
CA MET A 258 6.31 14.40 14.11
C MET A 258 5.99 15.75 14.76
N LYS A 259 6.83 16.77 14.59
CA LYS A 259 6.56 18.12 15.12
C LYS A 259 5.29 18.76 14.53
N ILE A 260 4.86 18.34 13.35
CA ILE A 260 3.59 18.79 12.75
C ILE A 260 2.40 18.53 13.67
N LEU A 261 2.49 17.53 14.55
CA LEU A 261 1.42 17.17 15.48
C LEU A 261 1.42 17.98 16.79
N ALA A 262 2.52 18.66 17.10
CA ALA A 262 2.69 19.37 18.38
C ALA A 262 1.59 20.43 18.67
N PRO A 263 1.07 21.20 17.68
CA PRO A 263 0.03 22.21 17.92
C PRO A 263 -1.30 21.63 18.40
N TYR A 264 -1.55 20.34 18.15
CA TYR A 264 -2.86 19.72 18.39
C TYR A 264 -3.01 19.10 19.78
N ASP A 265 -1.92 18.94 20.54
CA ASP A 265 -1.92 18.45 21.92
C ASP A 265 -2.73 17.15 22.09
N HIS A 266 -2.52 16.21 21.18
CA HIS A 266 -3.26 14.93 21.10
C HIS A 266 -4.81 15.08 21.09
N SER A 267 -5.32 16.23 20.63
CA SER A 267 -6.75 16.46 20.44
C SER A 267 -7.14 16.19 18.98
N LEU A 268 -7.90 15.13 18.74
CA LEU A 268 -8.40 14.80 17.41
C LEU A 268 -9.26 15.92 16.83
N GLN A 269 -10.12 16.53 17.65
CA GLN A 269 -10.95 17.65 17.23
C GLN A 269 -10.14 18.87 16.79
N LYS A 270 -9.05 19.19 17.53
CA LYS A 270 -8.17 20.30 17.13
C LYS A 270 -7.48 20.00 15.79
N LEU A 271 -7.03 18.75 15.62
CA LEU A 271 -6.40 18.32 14.37
C LEU A 271 -7.37 18.42 13.20
N LEU A 272 -8.56 17.85 13.32
CA LEU A 272 -9.56 17.85 12.23
C LEU A 272 -10.01 19.27 11.85
N ASN A 273 -10.16 20.17 12.84
CA ASN A 273 -10.55 21.57 12.59
C ASN A 273 -9.44 22.42 11.96
N ASN A 274 -8.17 22.06 12.14
CA ASN A 274 -7.01 22.83 11.68
C ASN A 274 -6.03 21.94 10.91
N TYR A 275 -6.57 21.00 10.14
CA TYR A 275 -5.77 20.04 9.40
C TYR A 275 -4.86 20.73 8.37
N PRO A 276 -3.60 20.29 8.18
CA PRO A 276 -2.72 20.87 7.18
C PRO A 276 -3.32 20.72 5.78
N SER A 277 -3.66 21.85 5.15
CA SER A 277 -4.46 21.88 3.91
C SER A 277 -3.76 21.27 2.70
N ASP A 278 -2.42 21.18 2.74
CA ASP A 278 -1.59 20.59 1.68
C ASP A 278 -1.40 19.07 1.83
N LYS A 279 -1.85 18.47 2.93
CA LYS A 279 -1.64 17.04 3.22
C LYS A 279 -2.85 16.20 2.87
N LEU A 280 -2.62 15.08 2.17
CA LEU A 280 -3.62 14.05 1.91
C LEU A 280 -3.96 13.28 3.18
N TYR A 281 -2.93 12.93 3.93
CA TYR A 281 -3.05 12.20 5.20
C TYR A 281 -1.92 12.58 6.15
N LEU A 282 -2.08 12.21 7.43
CA LEU A 282 -1.01 12.16 8.43
C LEU A 282 -0.86 10.73 8.95
N HIS A 283 0.37 10.19 8.95
CA HIS A 283 0.68 8.80 9.33
C HIS A 283 2.15 8.66 9.79
N PRO A 284 2.44 7.92 10.88
CA PRO A 284 1.49 7.21 11.75
C PRO A 284 0.92 8.09 12.86
N ILE A 285 -0.34 7.85 13.23
CA ILE A 285 -1.00 8.46 14.38
C ILE A 285 -1.59 7.38 15.26
N LYS A 286 -1.09 7.25 16.49
CA LYS A 286 -1.61 6.28 17.46
C LYS A 286 -2.96 6.77 18.02
N LEU A 287 -4.06 6.49 17.31
CA LEU A 287 -5.41 6.94 17.67
C LEU A 287 -5.79 6.67 19.13
N SER A 288 -5.27 5.59 19.74
CA SER A 288 -5.52 5.27 21.16
C SER A 288 -4.98 6.33 22.12
N GLN A 289 -4.07 7.18 21.70
CA GLN A 289 -3.45 8.26 22.50
C GLN A 289 -4.09 9.64 22.23
N TRP A 290 -5.01 9.74 21.27
CA TRP A 290 -5.70 10.96 20.89
C TRP A 290 -7.11 11.01 21.49
N LYS A 291 -7.52 12.20 21.98
CA LYS A 291 -8.82 12.45 22.63
C LYS A 291 -9.77 13.18 21.69
#